data_ef194f0a39c6c21a30b387f2743bca4e
#
_entry.id   ef194f0a39c6c21a30b387f2743bca4e
#
_cell.length_a   1.000
_cell.length_b   1.000
_cell.length_c   1.000
_cell.angle_alpha   90.00
_cell.angle_beta   90.00
_cell.angle_gamma   90.00
#
_symmetry.space_group_name_H-M   'P 1'
#
loop_
_entity.id
_entity.type
_entity.pdbx_description
1 polymer ?
#
loop_
_entity_poly.entity_id
_entity_poly.type
_entity_poly.pdbx_seq_one_letter_code
_entity_poly.pdbx_strand_id
1 'polypeptide(L)'
;QVLGYDLIQLVMDGPAEEVFSSIIEPLLDFVGDPEKTRRFLDDLKITGNVESLGGEDLARLCTAITLKLLMQGSFAADSVIGEAIRLKHEVVENSLEMVQLLNACGNRDVAGLGLTLCLRDSRSLDQARKMAAEYKGHIIREIGVLREQNKAMKNIRFLRLENGEAGAIVSGLGIRYLYTDLPLITLNHKDDMVKISARGNKLLISRGLDLSVALRKAAGA
;
A
#
# COMPACT_ATOMS: atom_id res chain seq x y z
N GLN A 1 -13.66 27.94 5.23
CA GLN A 1 -14.10 26.74 5.93
C GLN A 1 -12.95 25.76 5.85
N VAL A 2 -12.25 25.58 6.94
CA VAL A 2 -11.25 24.51 7.05
C VAL A 2 -12.05 23.22 7.02
N LEU A 3 -11.97 22.50 5.92
CA LEU A 3 -12.46 21.14 5.85
C LEU A 3 -11.78 20.37 6.99
N GLY A 4 -12.54 19.75 7.87
CA GLY A 4 -12.00 18.85 8.87
C GLY A 4 -11.20 17.79 8.13
N TYR A 5 -9.89 17.78 8.32
CA TYR A 5 -9.02 16.81 7.69
C TYR A 5 -9.04 15.55 8.54
N ASP A 6 -9.91 14.62 8.20
CA ASP A 6 -9.73 13.24 8.63
C ASP A 6 -8.78 12.56 7.65
N LEU A 7 -7.52 12.58 7.98
CA LEU A 7 -6.43 11.92 7.26
C LEU A 7 -6.61 10.46 7.05
N ILE A 8 -7.49 9.96 7.70
CA ILE A 8 -7.37 8.69 8.36
C ILE A 8 -8.02 7.60 7.54
N GLN A 9 -8.40 7.89 6.32
CA GLN A 9 -8.89 6.83 5.46
C GLN A 9 -7.82 5.76 5.18
N LEU A 10 -6.54 6.14 5.23
CA LEU A 10 -5.42 5.27 4.85
C LEU A 10 -4.38 5.05 5.96
N VAL A 11 -4.57 5.61 7.15
CA VAL A 11 -3.59 5.52 8.23
C VAL A 11 -4.13 4.69 9.39
N MET A 12 -3.34 3.74 9.86
CA MET A 12 -3.66 2.90 11.01
C MET A 12 -3.44 3.65 12.32
N ASP A 13 -4.14 3.21 13.35
CA ASP A 13 -3.90 3.66 14.72
C ASP A 13 -2.58 3.11 15.25
N GLY A 14 -1.94 3.83 16.16
CA GLY A 14 -0.71 3.42 16.83
C GLY A 14 0.39 4.48 16.82
N PRO A 15 1.59 4.15 17.35
CA PRO A 15 2.74 5.05 17.35
C PRO A 15 3.09 5.52 15.94
N ALA A 16 3.20 6.84 15.72
CA ALA A 16 3.41 7.41 14.40
C ALA A 16 4.65 6.84 13.69
N GLU A 17 5.76 6.62 14.42
CA GLU A 17 6.97 6.04 13.85
C GLU A 17 6.73 4.61 13.33
N GLU A 18 6.01 3.76 14.07
CA GLU A 18 5.68 2.39 13.66
C GLU A 18 4.72 2.38 12.45
N VAL A 19 3.69 3.21 12.50
CA VAL A 19 2.70 3.35 11.43
C VAL A 19 3.39 3.77 10.15
N PHE A 20 4.15 4.87 10.14
CA PHE A 20 4.74 5.43 8.93
C PHE A 20 5.98 4.68 8.43
N SER A 21 6.70 3.92 9.27
CA SER A 21 7.77 3.05 8.81
C SER A 21 7.28 1.85 7.99
N SER A 22 6.03 1.46 8.20
CA SER A 22 5.44 0.24 7.62
C SER A 22 4.20 0.48 6.77
N ILE A 23 3.78 1.73 6.56
CA ILE A 23 2.59 2.04 5.76
C ILE A 23 2.83 1.73 4.28
N ILE A 24 1.93 0.95 3.67
CA ILE A 24 2.01 0.62 2.24
C ILE A 24 0.92 1.32 1.42
N GLU A 25 -0.08 1.87 2.07
CA GLU A 25 -1.12 2.71 1.49
C GLU A 25 -1.43 3.88 2.44
N PRO A 26 -1.00 5.10 2.10
CA PRO A 26 -0.23 5.49 0.93
C PRO A 26 1.23 5.05 0.98
N LEU A 27 1.78 4.58 -0.14
CA LEU A 27 3.19 4.20 -0.21
C LEU A 27 4.06 5.45 -0.39
N LEU A 28 4.74 5.83 0.67
CA LEU A 28 5.69 6.94 0.68
C LEU A 28 7.10 6.48 0.29
N ASP A 29 7.91 7.39 -0.25
CA ASP A 29 9.24 7.08 -0.78
C ASP A 29 10.25 6.60 0.29
N PHE A 30 9.95 6.80 1.55
CA PHE A 30 10.78 6.42 2.69
C PHE A 30 10.31 5.13 3.42
N VAL A 31 9.20 4.52 3.02
CA VAL A 31 8.71 3.30 3.66
C VAL A 31 9.75 2.19 3.58
N GLY A 32 10.01 1.53 4.71
CA GLY A 32 11.09 0.55 4.88
C GLY A 32 12.44 1.17 5.28
N ASP A 33 12.51 2.50 5.48
CA ASP A 33 13.68 3.21 5.97
C ASP A 33 13.34 3.95 7.29
N PRO A 34 13.64 3.37 8.45
CA PRO A 34 13.28 3.95 9.74
C PRO A 34 13.92 5.33 10.01
N GLU A 35 15.15 5.56 9.52
CA GLU A 35 15.80 6.86 9.72
C GLU A 35 15.10 7.97 8.94
N LYS A 36 14.73 7.72 7.69
CA LYS A 36 13.97 8.69 6.90
C LYS A 36 12.58 8.92 7.46
N THR A 37 11.94 7.86 7.96
CA THR A 37 10.63 7.98 8.66
C THR A 37 10.75 8.89 9.86
N ARG A 38 11.75 8.67 10.72
CA ARG A 38 11.98 9.51 11.92
C ARG A 38 12.23 10.96 11.54
N ARG A 39 13.13 11.23 10.59
CA ARG A 39 13.38 12.59 10.09
C ARG A 39 12.12 13.28 9.59
N PHE A 40 11.29 12.56 8.82
CA PHE A 40 10.02 13.08 8.32
C PHE A 40 9.08 13.50 9.46
N LEU A 41 8.96 12.68 10.50
CA LEU A 41 8.12 12.99 11.66
C LEU A 41 8.72 14.10 12.53
N ASP A 42 10.03 14.11 12.73
CA ASP A 42 10.75 15.16 13.48
C ASP A 42 10.59 16.54 12.80
N ASP A 43 10.75 16.61 11.48
CA ASP A 43 10.54 17.84 10.68
C ASP A 43 9.12 18.39 10.85
N LEU A 44 8.15 17.51 11.01
CA LEU A 44 6.76 17.85 11.27
C LEU A 44 6.44 18.07 12.76
N LYS A 45 7.37 17.77 13.66
CA LYS A 45 7.16 17.77 15.11
C LYS A 45 5.98 16.88 15.54
N ILE A 46 5.84 15.74 14.86
CA ILE A 46 4.81 14.74 15.15
C ILE A 46 5.39 13.70 16.10
N THR A 47 4.73 13.51 17.23
CA THR A 47 5.10 12.52 18.26
C THR A 47 3.85 11.83 18.79
N GLY A 48 4.03 10.64 19.38
CA GLY A 48 2.93 9.87 19.97
C GLY A 48 2.10 9.10 18.96
N ASN A 49 0.87 8.82 19.29
CA ASN A 49 -0.03 8.00 18.50
C ASN A 49 -0.82 8.83 17.48
N VAL A 50 -1.01 8.27 16.30
CA VAL A 50 -1.70 8.93 15.18
C VAL A 50 -3.14 9.30 15.54
N GLU A 51 -3.87 8.41 16.21
CA GLU A 51 -5.26 8.63 16.62
C GLU A 51 -5.43 9.72 17.69
N SER A 52 -4.35 10.12 18.34
CA SER A 52 -4.35 11.19 19.35
C SER A 52 -3.92 12.55 18.83
N LEU A 53 -3.55 12.67 17.55
CA LEU A 53 -3.10 13.92 16.96
C LEU A 53 -4.21 14.99 16.97
N GLY A 54 -3.87 16.17 17.45
CA GLY A 54 -4.76 17.34 17.41
C GLY A 54 -4.92 17.92 16.00
N GLY A 55 -5.91 18.78 15.82
CA GLY A 55 -6.28 19.30 14.49
C GLY A 55 -5.13 19.96 13.72
N GLU A 56 -4.24 20.70 14.38
CA GLU A 56 -3.09 21.34 13.73
C GLU A 56 -2.03 20.33 13.30
N ASP A 57 -1.70 19.37 14.15
CA ASP A 57 -0.73 18.33 13.86
C ASP A 57 -1.24 17.42 12.76
N LEU A 58 -2.50 17.08 12.83
CA LEU A 58 -3.19 16.29 11.81
C LEU A 58 -3.18 17.02 10.45
N ALA A 59 -3.53 18.30 10.40
CA ALA A 59 -3.52 19.09 9.18
C ALA A 59 -2.09 19.22 8.58
N ARG A 60 -1.07 19.37 9.44
CA ARG A 60 0.34 19.42 9.04
C ARG A 60 0.80 18.09 8.44
N LEU A 61 0.46 17.00 9.09
CA LEU A 61 0.75 15.64 8.63
C LEU A 61 0.05 15.35 7.29
N CYS A 62 -1.24 15.68 7.14
CA CYS A 62 -2.01 15.58 5.90
C CYS A 62 -1.35 16.31 4.76
N THR A 63 -1.01 17.55 5.00
CA THR A 63 -0.39 18.41 3.98
C THR A 63 0.95 17.82 3.55
N ALA A 64 1.78 17.38 4.50
CA ALA A 64 3.08 16.81 4.20
C ALA A 64 2.99 15.50 3.39
N ILE A 65 2.07 14.60 3.75
CA ILE A 65 1.85 13.36 3.00
C ILE A 65 1.34 13.66 1.59
N THR A 66 0.37 14.56 1.46
CA THR A 66 -0.17 14.96 0.16
C THR A 66 0.93 15.55 -0.73
N LEU A 67 1.75 16.46 -0.20
CA LEU A 67 2.88 17.03 -0.94
C LEU A 67 3.91 15.97 -1.34
N LYS A 68 4.23 15.06 -0.44
CA LYS A 68 5.14 13.93 -0.74
C LYS A 68 4.61 13.10 -1.91
N LEU A 69 3.33 12.75 -1.90
CA LEU A 69 2.72 11.97 -2.98
C LEU A 69 2.71 12.74 -4.32
N LEU A 70 2.41 14.03 -4.29
CA LEU A 70 2.48 14.88 -5.48
C LEU A 70 3.91 14.97 -6.02
N MET A 71 4.91 15.10 -5.15
CA MET A 71 6.34 15.09 -5.54
C MET A 71 6.78 13.74 -6.12
N GLN A 72 6.20 12.63 -5.67
CA GLN A 72 6.40 11.31 -6.26
C GLN A 72 5.68 11.15 -7.62
N GLY A 73 4.88 12.13 -8.05
CA GLY A 73 4.04 12.05 -9.25
C GLY A 73 2.83 11.13 -9.08
N SER A 74 2.43 10.85 -7.84
CA SER A 74 1.28 10.00 -7.57
C SER A 74 -0.04 10.75 -7.78
N PHE A 75 -0.94 10.15 -8.56
CA PHE A 75 -2.31 10.63 -8.74
C PHE A 75 -3.26 10.22 -7.60
N ALA A 76 -2.74 9.54 -6.58
CA ALA A 76 -3.53 9.09 -5.44
C ALA A 76 -3.48 10.07 -4.25
N ALA A 77 -2.91 11.26 -4.44
CA ALA A 77 -2.80 12.28 -3.39
C ALA A 77 -4.17 12.74 -2.86
N ASP A 78 -5.19 12.77 -3.72
CA ASP A 78 -6.57 13.11 -3.38
C ASP A 78 -7.29 12.04 -2.53
N SER A 79 -6.81 10.80 -2.56
CA SER A 79 -7.40 9.68 -1.82
C SER A 79 -6.84 9.50 -0.41
N VAL A 80 -5.89 10.34 0.00
CA VAL A 80 -5.28 10.28 1.34
C VAL A 80 -6.16 10.92 2.40
N ILE A 81 -6.90 11.95 2.00
CA ILE A 81 -7.77 12.73 2.87
C ILE A 81 -9.22 12.26 2.68
N GLY A 82 -9.87 11.87 3.76
CA GLY A 82 -11.24 11.40 3.72
C GLY A 82 -11.77 11.07 5.11
N GLU A 83 -13.00 10.60 5.18
CA GLU A 83 -13.62 10.19 6.43
C GLU A 83 -13.05 8.86 6.93
N ALA A 84 -12.63 8.81 8.18
CA ALA A 84 -12.30 7.57 8.86
C ALA A 84 -13.57 6.82 9.25
N ILE A 85 -13.64 5.56 8.88
CA ILE A 85 -14.78 4.71 9.24
C ILE A 85 -14.41 3.90 10.48
N ARG A 86 -15.17 4.08 11.56
CA ARG A 86 -15.07 3.27 12.78
C ARG A 86 -16.17 2.21 12.82
N LEU A 87 -15.73 0.96 12.99
CA LEU A 87 -16.62 -0.20 13.06
C LEU A 87 -17.05 -0.43 14.51
N LYS A 88 -18.30 -0.14 14.82
CA LYS A 88 -18.84 -0.39 16.16
C LYS A 88 -19.10 -1.89 16.34
N HIS A 89 -18.74 -2.39 17.51
CA HIS A 89 -18.96 -3.80 17.91
C HIS A 89 -18.21 -4.86 17.11
N GLU A 90 -17.23 -4.47 16.30
CA GLU A 90 -16.35 -5.41 15.62
C GLU A 90 -15.07 -5.66 16.47
N VAL A 91 -14.34 -6.73 16.16
CA VAL A 91 -13.08 -7.08 16.86
C VAL A 91 -11.98 -6.05 16.61
N VAL A 92 -12.12 -5.27 15.56
CA VAL A 92 -11.22 -4.18 15.16
C VAL A 92 -12.08 -2.97 14.83
N GLU A 93 -11.86 -1.85 15.51
CA GLU A 93 -12.64 -0.63 15.28
C GLU A 93 -12.20 0.14 14.05
N ASN A 94 -10.92 0.11 13.71
CA ASN A 94 -10.40 0.77 12.51
C ASN A 94 -10.74 -0.06 11.27
N SER A 95 -11.57 0.50 10.37
CA SER A 95 -12.00 -0.21 9.16
C SER A 95 -10.83 -0.55 8.23
N LEU A 96 -9.80 0.29 8.16
CA LEU A 96 -8.62 0.02 7.35
C LEU A 96 -7.83 -1.17 7.90
N GLU A 97 -7.64 -1.25 9.23
CA GLU A 97 -7.00 -2.41 9.85
C GLU A 97 -7.79 -3.69 9.52
N MET A 98 -9.12 -3.65 9.66
CA MET A 98 -9.96 -4.82 9.35
C MET A 98 -9.79 -5.26 7.89
N VAL A 99 -9.79 -4.33 6.94
CA VAL A 99 -9.56 -4.61 5.52
C VAL A 99 -8.17 -5.21 5.30
N GLN A 100 -7.12 -4.69 5.93
CA GLN A 100 -5.77 -5.21 5.80
C GLN A 100 -5.63 -6.62 6.35
N LEU A 101 -6.24 -6.92 7.51
CA LEU A 101 -6.27 -8.25 8.10
C LEU A 101 -6.96 -9.26 7.18
N LEU A 102 -8.16 -8.93 6.67
CA LEU A 102 -8.91 -9.81 5.78
C LEU A 102 -8.19 -10.05 4.45
N ASN A 103 -7.61 -9.00 3.86
CA ASN A 103 -6.82 -9.12 2.63
C ASN A 103 -5.57 -10.00 2.84
N ALA A 104 -4.89 -9.84 3.97
CA ALA A 104 -3.74 -10.69 4.29
C ALA A 104 -4.16 -12.16 4.47
N CYS A 105 -5.28 -12.42 5.15
CA CYS A 105 -5.84 -13.78 5.29
C CYS A 105 -6.13 -14.42 3.91
N GLY A 106 -6.75 -13.67 3.00
CA GLY A 106 -7.04 -14.15 1.64
C GLY A 106 -5.78 -14.41 0.81
N ASN A 107 -4.79 -13.51 0.88
CA ASN A 107 -3.54 -13.66 0.11
C ASN A 107 -2.60 -14.75 0.65
N ARG A 108 -2.78 -15.15 1.92
CA ARG A 108 -1.98 -16.22 2.56
C ARG A 108 -2.70 -17.57 2.63
N ASP A 109 -3.82 -17.71 1.92
CA ASP A 109 -4.65 -18.92 1.90
C ASP A 109 -5.14 -19.39 3.29
N VAL A 110 -5.32 -18.45 4.22
CA VAL A 110 -5.87 -18.69 5.56
C VAL A 110 -7.24 -18.04 5.75
N ALA A 111 -8.11 -18.18 4.75
CA ALA A 111 -9.44 -17.58 4.73
C ALA A 111 -10.30 -17.90 5.98
N GLY A 112 -10.10 -19.09 6.58
CA GLY A 112 -10.74 -19.48 7.82
C GLY A 112 -10.44 -18.51 8.97
N LEU A 113 -9.20 -18.02 9.08
CA LEU A 113 -8.84 -17.02 10.09
C LEU A 113 -9.54 -15.68 9.83
N GLY A 114 -9.66 -15.25 8.57
CA GLY A 114 -10.44 -14.06 8.21
C GLY A 114 -11.92 -14.21 8.56
N LEU A 115 -12.50 -15.39 8.33
CA LEU A 115 -13.89 -15.67 8.69
C LEU A 115 -14.12 -15.58 10.19
N THR A 116 -13.21 -16.09 11.04
CA THR A 116 -13.36 -15.98 12.51
C THR A 116 -13.39 -14.53 12.98
N LEU A 117 -12.61 -13.63 12.36
CA LEU A 117 -12.68 -12.18 12.64
C LEU A 117 -14.04 -11.60 12.27
N CYS A 118 -14.59 -11.96 11.11
CA CYS A 118 -15.94 -11.54 10.69
C CYS A 118 -17.05 -12.08 11.61
N LEU A 119 -16.82 -13.22 12.26
CA LEU A 119 -17.71 -13.79 13.27
C LEU A 119 -17.46 -13.22 14.69
N ARG A 120 -16.63 -12.17 14.79
CA ARG A 120 -16.31 -11.45 16.03
C ARG A 120 -15.57 -12.30 17.08
N ASP A 121 -14.80 -13.29 16.63
CA ASP A 121 -13.95 -14.08 17.54
C ASP A 121 -12.64 -13.34 17.84
N SER A 122 -12.61 -12.62 18.96
CA SER A 122 -11.42 -11.86 19.39
C SER A 122 -10.20 -12.72 19.69
N ARG A 123 -10.35 -14.02 19.94
CA ARG A 123 -9.24 -14.94 20.21
C ARG A 123 -8.31 -15.12 19.01
N SER A 124 -8.84 -14.91 17.80
CA SER A 124 -8.11 -15.03 16.56
C SER A 124 -7.36 -13.74 16.16
N LEU A 125 -7.61 -12.63 16.86
CA LEU A 125 -7.11 -11.30 16.44
C LEU A 125 -5.59 -11.21 16.47
N ASP A 126 -4.94 -11.67 17.53
CA ASP A 126 -3.47 -11.61 17.66
C ASP A 126 -2.76 -12.44 16.59
N GLN A 127 -3.33 -13.61 16.28
CA GLN A 127 -2.82 -14.46 15.19
C GLN A 127 -2.95 -13.77 13.84
N ALA A 128 -4.09 -13.15 13.57
CA ALA A 128 -4.33 -12.42 12.33
C ALA A 128 -3.40 -11.19 12.19
N ARG A 129 -3.21 -10.43 13.27
CA ARG A 129 -2.27 -9.29 13.31
C ARG A 129 -0.84 -9.71 13.03
N LYS A 130 -0.38 -10.78 13.68
CA LYS A 130 0.98 -11.32 13.46
C LYS A 130 1.17 -11.72 12.00
N MET A 131 0.25 -12.50 11.45
CA MET A 131 0.31 -12.93 10.05
C MET A 131 0.26 -11.75 9.08
N ALA A 132 -0.60 -10.75 9.32
CA ALA A 132 -0.69 -9.56 8.48
C ALA A 132 0.59 -8.71 8.56
N ALA A 133 1.22 -8.60 9.72
CA ALA A 133 2.51 -7.91 9.88
C ALA A 133 3.63 -8.61 9.11
N GLU A 134 3.72 -9.94 9.18
CA GLU A 134 4.68 -10.74 8.41
C GLU A 134 4.47 -10.56 6.90
N TYR A 135 3.22 -10.60 6.46
CA TYR A 135 2.86 -10.39 5.06
C TYR A 135 3.19 -8.96 4.57
N LYS A 136 2.88 -7.95 5.37
CA LYS A 136 3.24 -6.55 5.10
C LYS A 136 4.76 -6.38 5.02
N GLY A 137 5.51 -6.98 5.94
CA GLY A 137 6.97 -6.99 5.89
C GLY A 137 7.53 -7.61 4.61
N HIS A 138 6.90 -8.67 4.10
CA HIS A 138 7.25 -9.23 2.79
C HIS A 138 6.99 -8.23 1.65
N ILE A 139 5.82 -7.60 1.61
CA ILE A 139 5.52 -6.58 0.59
C ILE A 139 6.53 -5.43 0.62
N ILE A 140 6.92 -4.95 1.80
CA ILE A 140 7.91 -3.86 1.94
C ILE A 140 9.27 -4.27 1.37
N ARG A 141 9.72 -5.50 1.61
CA ARG A 141 10.97 -6.01 1.01
C ARG A 141 10.89 -6.05 -0.52
N GLU A 142 9.80 -6.54 -1.08
CA GLU A 142 9.58 -6.57 -2.53
C GLU A 142 9.48 -5.16 -3.15
N ILE A 143 8.95 -4.18 -2.41
CA ILE A 143 8.99 -2.76 -2.81
C ILE A 143 10.44 -2.24 -2.82
N GLY A 144 11.28 -2.68 -1.89
CA GLY A 144 12.73 -2.41 -1.93
C GLY A 144 13.36 -2.92 -3.23
N VAL A 145 13.10 -4.17 -3.58
CA VAL A 145 13.55 -4.77 -4.85
C VAL A 145 13.01 -4.00 -6.05
N LEU A 146 11.73 -3.58 -6.03
CA LEU A 146 11.16 -2.75 -7.09
C LEU A 146 11.92 -1.42 -7.26
N ARG A 147 12.29 -0.76 -6.17
CA ARG A 147 13.03 0.51 -6.23
C ARG A 147 14.43 0.35 -6.82
N GLU A 148 15.12 -0.73 -6.48
CA GLU A 148 16.49 -0.99 -6.91
C GLU A 148 16.58 -1.59 -8.31
N GLN A 149 15.69 -2.47 -8.68
CA GLN A 149 15.85 -3.35 -9.84
C GLN A 149 14.86 -3.11 -10.98
N ASN A 150 13.88 -2.19 -10.82
CA ASN A 150 12.97 -1.93 -11.92
C ASN A 150 13.74 -1.40 -13.15
N LYS A 151 13.40 -1.93 -14.32
CA LYS A 151 13.98 -1.50 -15.58
C LYS A 151 12.95 -0.75 -16.41
N ALA A 152 13.26 0.49 -16.76
CA ALA A 152 12.48 1.26 -17.70
C ALA A 152 12.91 0.90 -19.12
N MET A 153 11.94 0.57 -19.96
CA MET A 153 12.09 0.44 -21.41
C MET A 153 11.26 1.54 -22.09
N LYS A 154 11.26 1.58 -23.43
CA LYS A 154 10.56 2.63 -24.16
C LYS A 154 9.10 2.83 -23.74
N ASN A 155 8.36 1.74 -23.53
CA ASN A 155 6.91 1.78 -23.32
C ASN A 155 6.45 1.05 -22.04
N ILE A 156 7.34 0.43 -21.29
CA ILE A 156 7.02 -0.35 -20.10
C ILE A 156 8.12 -0.22 -19.04
N ARG A 157 7.76 -0.43 -17.79
CA ARG A 157 8.69 -0.81 -16.73
C ARG A 157 8.49 -2.27 -16.38
N PHE A 158 9.56 -2.97 -16.08
CA PHE A 158 9.42 -4.35 -15.64
C PHE A 158 10.34 -4.69 -14.46
N LEU A 159 9.93 -5.68 -13.70
CA LEU A 159 10.61 -6.20 -12.53
C LEU A 159 10.51 -7.73 -12.53
N ARG A 160 11.59 -8.40 -12.17
CA ARG A 160 11.56 -9.83 -11.84
C ARG A 160 11.52 -10.00 -10.33
N LEU A 161 10.59 -10.83 -9.86
CA LEU A 161 10.46 -11.19 -8.44
C LEU A 161 10.70 -12.69 -8.30
N GLU A 162 11.50 -13.07 -7.31
CA GLU A 162 11.86 -14.48 -7.09
C GLU A 162 10.76 -15.27 -6.36
N ASN A 163 9.95 -14.59 -5.52
CA ASN A 163 8.89 -15.21 -4.75
C ASN A 163 7.53 -14.53 -5.05
N GLY A 164 6.87 -15.01 -6.08
CA GLY A 164 5.74 -14.39 -6.75
C GLY A 164 4.43 -14.09 -6.00
N GLU A 165 4.35 -14.28 -4.68
CA GLU A 165 3.10 -14.07 -3.94
C GLU A 165 2.66 -12.60 -3.91
N ALA A 166 3.58 -11.65 -3.80
CA ALA A 166 3.29 -10.23 -3.68
C ALA A 166 3.28 -9.45 -5.01
N GLY A 167 3.61 -10.06 -6.15
CA GLY A 167 3.85 -9.37 -7.42
C GLY A 167 2.69 -8.50 -7.91
N ALA A 168 1.45 -8.96 -7.75
CA ALA A 168 0.27 -8.19 -8.13
C ALA A 168 0.06 -6.96 -7.23
N ILE A 169 0.37 -7.08 -5.94
CA ILE A 169 0.28 -5.98 -4.97
C ILE A 169 1.41 -4.99 -5.21
N VAL A 170 2.65 -5.47 -5.34
CA VAL A 170 3.84 -4.64 -5.59
C VAL A 170 3.70 -3.85 -6.89
N SER A 171 3.23 -4.48 -7.97
CA SER A 171 2.97 -3.77 -9.23
C SER A 171 1.84 -2.75 -9.10
N GLY A 172 0.80 -3.05 -8.32
CA GLY A 172 -0.30 -2.13 -8.03
C GLY A 172 0.14 -0.90 -7.23
N LEU A 173 0.92 -1.12 -6.18
CA LEU A 173 1.50 -0.03 -5.36
C LEU A 173 2.53 0.77 -6.17
N GLY A 174 3.38 0.09 -6.93
CA GLY A 174 4.38 0.73 -7.77
C GLY A 174 3.79 1.70 -8.79
N ILE A 175 2.79 1.28 -9.55
CA ILE A 175 2.13 2.12 -10.56
C ILE A 175 1.27 3.24 -9.94
N ARG A 176 0.76 3.04 -8.75
CA ARG A 176 -0.08 4.02 -8.06
C ARG A 176 0.74 5.12 -7.40
N TYR A 177 1.89 4.80 -6.83
CA TYR A 177 2.62 5.70 -5.93
C TYR A 177 4.02 6.08 -6.39
N LEU A 178 4.74 5.21 -7.13
CA LEU A 178 6.16 5.40 -7.42
C LEU A 178 6.47 5.64 -8.91
N TYR A 179 5.89 4.85 -9.79
CA TYR A 179 6.23 4.83 -11.22
C TYR A 179 4.97 4.99 -12.07
N THR A 180 4.45 6.21 -12.14
CA THR A 180 3.14 6.51 -12.72
C THR A 180 3.16 6.77 -14.22
N ASP A 181 4.35 6.85 -14.81
CA ASP A 181 4.61 7.27 -16.19
C ASP A 181 4.42 6.16 -17.25
N LEU A 182 4.73 4.92 -16.89
CA LEU A 182 4.68 3.75 -17.78
C LEU A 182 3.98 2.57 -17.11
N PRO A 183 3.33 1.67 -17.88
CA PRO A 183 2.77 0.46 -17.30
C PRO A 183 3.86 -0.38 -16.63
N LEU A 184 3.54 -0.94 -15.46
CA LEU A 184 4.46 -1.75 -14.68
C LEU A 184 4.10 -3.23 -14.80
N ILE A 185 5.08 -4.03 -15.20
CA ILE A 185 4.96 -5.48 -15.38
C ILE A 185 5.86 -6.17 -14.37
N THR A 186 5.31 -7.10 -13.59
CA THR A 186 6.09 -7.97 -12.73
C THR A 186 6.09 -9.39 -13.28
N LEU A 187 7.26 -9.99 -13.34
CA LEU A 187 7.50 -11.37 -13.74
C LEU A 187 7.84 -12.18 -12.48
N ASN A 188 6.94 -13.04 -12.07
CA ASN A 188 7.09 -13.84 -10.86
C ASN A 188 7.39 -15.29 -11.23
N HIS A 189 8.56 -15.76 -10.89
CA HIS A 189 8.90 -17.16 -11.05
C HIS A 189 8.26 -17.97 -9.93
N LYS A 190 7.50 -18.99 -10.31
CA LYS A 190 6.96 -19.99 -9.37
C LYS A 190 7.05 -21.35 -10.04
N ASP A 191 7.89 -22.21 -9.47
CA ASP A 191 8.19 -23.51 -10.05
C ASP A 191 8.64 -23.37 -11.52
N ASP A 192 8.05 -24.13 -12.42
CA ASP A 192 8.34 -24.10 -13.86
C ASP A 192 7.52 -23.05 -14.62
N MET A 193 6.80 -22.17 -13.93
CA MET A 193 5.94 -21.15 -14.54
C MET A 193 6.38 -19.74 -14.21
N VAL A 194 6.08 -18.83 -15.13
CA VAL A 194 6.23 -17.39 -14.90
C VAL A 194 4.85 -16.73 -14.86
N LYS A 195 4.46 -16.27 -13.68
CA LYS A 195 3.24 -15.47 -13.52
C LYS A 195 3.53 -14.03 -13.89
N ILE A 196 2.82 -13.51 -14.87
CA ILE A 196 2.93 -12.11 -15.31
C ILE A 196 1.81 -11.30 -14.68
N SER A 197 2.16 -10.22 -13.96
CA SER A 197 1.21 -9.23 -13.47
C SER A 197 1.51 -7.89 -14.13
N ALA A 198 0.52 -7.33 -14.84
CA ALA A 198 0.65 -6.03 -15.48
C ALA A 198 -0.33 -5.03 -14.88
N ARG A 199 0.12 -3.81 -14.64
CA ARG A 199 -0.67 -2.72 -14.07
C ARG A 199 -0.48 -1.43 -14.85
N GLY A 200 -1.58 -0.70 -15.03
CA GLY A 200 -1.64 0.66 -15.54
C GLY A 200 -2.51 1.51 -14.62
N ASN A 201 -2.33 2.81 -14.66
CA ASN A 201 -3.17 3.76 -13.95
C ASN A 201 -4.25 4.37 -14.88
N LYS A 202 -5.17 5.14 -14.29
CA LYS A 202 -6.28 5.78 -15.03
C LYS A 202 -5.78 6.69 -16.16
N LEU A 203 -4.66 7.39 -15.96
CA LEU A 203 -4.09 8.28 -16.98
C LEU A 203 -3.58 7.49 -18.19
N LEU A 204 -2.88 6.39 -17.97
CA LEU A 204 -2.39 5.54 -19.06
C LEU A 204 -3.55 4.93 -19.84
N ILE A 205 -4.59 4.47 -19.13
CA ILE A 205 -5.81 3.93 -19.75
C ILE A 205 -6.52 5.00 -20.58
N SER A 206 -6.67 6.22 -20.08
CA SER A 206 -7.30 7.32 -20.84
C SER A 206 -6.50 7.74 -22.10
N ARG A 207 -5.19 7.42 -22.11
CA ARG A 207 -4.30 7.61 -23.27
C ARG A 207 -4.29 6.43 -24.24
N GLY A 208 -5.18 5.44 -24.05
CA GLY A 208 -5.36 4.30 -24.94
C GLY A 208 -4.59 3.04 -24.54
N LEU A 209 -4.05 2.95 -23.32
CA LEU A 209 -3.44 1.71 -22.84
C LEU A 209 -4.49 0.62 -22.66
N ASP A 210 -4.35 -0.47 -23.42
CA ASP A 210 -5.09 -1.72 -23.23
C ASP A 210 -4.11 -2.87 -22.98
N LEU A 211 -3.94 -3.18 -21.67
CA LEU A 211 -3.06 -4.26 -21.25
C LEU A 211 -3.55 -5.64 -21.67
N SER A 212 -4.86 -5.83 -21.80
CA SER A 212 -5.43 -7.12 -22.23
C SER A 212 -5.06 -7.42 -23.67
N VAL A 213 -5.22 -6.44 -24.56
CA VAL A 213 -4.83 -6.56 -25.98
C VAL A 213 -3.31 -6.72 -26.11
N ALA A 214 -2.54 -5.91 -25.38
CA ALA A 214 -1.09 -5.94 -25.44
C ALA A 214 -0.52 -7.31 -25.01
N LEU A 215 -1.00 -7.84 -23.87
CA LEU A 215 -0.52 -9.13 -23.36
C LEU A 215 -0.94 -10.31 -24.24
N ARG A 216 -2.17 -10.31 -24.78
CA ARG A 216 -2.60 -11.34 -25.75
C ARG A 216 -1.72 -11.35 -27.00
N LYS A 217 -1.45 -10.20 -27.59
CA LYS A 217 -0.54 -10.10 -28.74
C LYS A 217 0.88 -10.59 -28.42
N ALA A 218 1.38 -10.27 -27.23
CA ALA A 218 2.70 -10.73 -26.79
C ALA A 218 2.75 -12.24 -26.54
N ALA A 219 1.65 -12.86 -26.13
CA ALA A 219 1.54 -14.30 -25.93
C ALA A 219 1.30 -15.09 -27.25
N GLY A 220 1.13 -14.42 -28.38
CA GLY A 220 0.90 -15.08 -29.66
C GLY A 220 -0.53 -15.60 -29.86
N ALA A 221 -1.47 -15.08 -29.10
CA ALA A 221 -2.90 -15.43 -29.13
C ALA A 221 -3.73 -14.39 -29.86
#